data_074c983418372dedc248b8fea2e728e1
#
_entry.id   074c983418372dedc248b8fea2e728e1
#
_cell.length_a   1.000
_cell.length_b   1.000
_cell.length_c   1.000
_cell.angle_alpha   90.00
_cell.angle_beta   90.00
_cell.angle_gamma   90.00
#
_symmetry.space_group_name_H-M   'P 1'
#
loop_
_entity.id
_entity.type
_entity.pdbx_description
1 polymer ?
#
loop_
_entity_poly.entity_id
_entity_poly.type
_entity_poly.pdbx_seq_one_letter_code
_entity_poly.pdbx_strand_id
1 'polypeptide(L)'
;MPSNKILEAKKQIVESLAAKMQTAQAGVLVKYEGITVAEDTALRTALRKAGVEYTVMKNTLTGRACDIVGYSEMKQYLSGMTAIAICQDDPIAPARIMKEYADKIQGFEIKAGFVDGGVIDKAGVESLAATPSKEVLIAKMMGSLMSPLYGLAYVLQGKIDKENGGEEATEAPAEA
;
A
#
# COMPACT_ATOMS: atom_id res chain seq x y z
N MET A 1 7.70 -32.42 -24.94
CA MET A 1 8.22 -31.04 -25.01
C MET A 1 7.03 -30.08 -25.12
N PRO A 2 7.01 -28.94 -24.45
CA PRO A 2 5.89 -28.00 -24.61
C PRO A 2 5.90 -27.44 -26.03
N SER A 3 4.69 -27.28 -26.61
CA SER A 3 4.55 -26.68 -27.94
C SER A 3 5.13 -25.27 -27.97
N ASN A 4 5.85 -24.91 -29.04
CA ASN A 4 6.45 -23.58 -29.20
C ASN A 4 5.46 -22.44 -28.99
N LYS A 5 4.19 -22.60 -29.45
CA LYS A 5 3.10 -21.64 -29.22
C LYS A 5 2.84 -21.36 -27.73
N ILE A 6 2.85 -22.42 -26.90
CA ILE A 6 2.60 -22.27 -25.44
C ILE A 6 3.81 -21.57 -24.76
N LEU A 7 5.02 -21.81 -25.27
CA LEU A 7 6.22 -21.20 -24.74
C LEU A 7 6.28 -19.70 -25.08
N GLU A 8 5.91 -19.34 -26.30
CA GLU A 8 5.81 -17.95 -26.74
C GLU A 8 4.75 -17.18 -25.96
N ALA A 9 3.55 -17.76 -25.80
CA ALA A 9 2.51 -17.13 -24.97
C ALA A 9 2.95 -16.87 -23.51
N LYS A 10 3.70 -17.81 -22.91
CA LYS A 10 4.25 -17.61 -21.58
C LYS A 10 5.34 -16.53 -21.52
N LYS A 11 6.18 -16.41 -22.56
CA LYS A 11 7.16 -15.34 -22.68
C LYS A 11 6.47 -13.97 -22.75
N GLN A 12 5.45 -13.84 -23.59
CA GLN A 12 4.68 -12.60 -23.71
C GLN A 12 4.05 -12.17 -22.38
N ILE A 13 3.51 -13.13 -21.59
CA ILE A 13 2.97 -12.85 -20.26
C ILE A 13 4.07 -12.33 -19.32
N VAL A 14 5.25 -12.94 -19.33
CA VAL A 14 6.37 -12.50 -18.50
C VAL A 14 6.86 -11.12 -18.92
N GLU A 15 6.98 -10.85 -20.21
CA GLU A 15 7.39 -9.55 -20.74
C GLU A 15 6.39 -8.45 -20.41
N SER A 16 5.09 -8.73 -20.58
CA SER A 16 4.03 -7.78 -20.22
C SER A 16 4.00 -7.49 -18.73
N LEU A 17 4.24 -8.49 -17.88
CA LEU A 17 4.32 -8.31 -16.42
C LEU A 17 5.57 -7.50 -16.04
N ALA A 18 6.73 -7.82 -16.63
CA ALA A 18 7.97 -7.10 -16.39
C ALA A 18 7.85 -5.61 -16.80
N ALA A 19 7.23 -5.33 -17.95
CA ALA A 19 6.98 -3.96 -18.39
C ALA A 19 6.08 -3.20 -17.39
N LYS A 20 5.02 -3.85 -16.91
CA LYS A 20 4.13 -3.26 -15.88
C LYS A 20 4.86 -3.01 -14.56
N MET A 21 5.71 -3.93 -14.11
CA MET A 21 6.51 -3.77 -12.89
C MET A 21 7.55 -2.66 -13.01
N GLN A 22 8.11 -2.43 -14.20
CA GLN A 22 9.07 -1.34 -14.46
C GLN A 22 8.39 0.04 -14.44
N THR A 23 7.15 0.13 -14.93
CA THR A 23 6.39 1.40 -14.94
C THR A 23 5.68 1.67 -13.63
N ALA A 24 5.57 0.68 -12.75
CA ALA A 24 4.88 0.78 -11.48
C ALA A 24 5.74 1.49 -10.43
N GLN A 25 5.14 2.41 -9.68
CA GLN A 25 5.76 3.02 -8.50
C GLN A 25 5.78 2.07 -7.32
N ALA A 26 4.72 1.29 -7.15
CA ALA A 26 4.65 0.31 -6.07
C ALA A 26 3.89 -0.96 -6.46
N GLY A 27 4.23 -2.06 -5.79
CA GLY A 27 3.49 -3.28 -5.87
C GLY A 27 3.59 -4.09 -4.59
N VAL A 28 2.54 -4.86 -4.31
CA VAL A 28 2.42 -5.68 -3.11
C VAL A 28 2.12 -7.11 -3.49
N LEU A 29 2.88 -8.04 -2.91
CA LEU A 29 2.64 -9.47 -2.98
C LEU A 29 1.80 -9.92 -1.80
N VAL A 30 0.69 -10.59 -2.09
CA VAL A 30 -0.21 -11.11 -1.06
C VAL A 30 -0.46 -12.60 -1.23
N LYS A 31 -0.68 -13.28 -0.11
CA LYS A 31 -1.21 -14.63 -0.06
C LYS A 31 -2.73 -14.54 -0.02
N TYR A 32 -3.42 -15.21 -0.94
CA TYR A 32 -4.88 -15.20 -1.02
C TYR A 32 -5.45 -16.60 -0.73
N GLU A 33 -5.32 -17.07 0.46
CA GLU A 33 -5.86 -18.37 0.86
C GLU A 33 -7.12 -18.16 1.70
N GLY A 34 -8.16 -18.96 1.45
CA GLY A 34 -9.40 -18.91 2.23
C GLY A 34 -10.36 -17.76 1.92
N ILE A 35 -10.13 -17.00 0.86
CA ILE A 35 -11.02 -15.89 0.47
C ILE A 35 -12.30 -16.41 -0.21
N THR A 36 -13.45 -15.85 0.12
CA THR A 36 -14.71 -16.14 -0.57
C THR A 36 -14.83 -15.35 -1.87
N VAL A 37 -15.66 -15.84 -2.82
CA VAL A 37 -15.89 -15.15 -4.11
C VAL A 37 -16.47 -13.74 -3.92
N ALA A 38 -17.31 -13.55 -2.90
CA ALA A 38 -17.89 -12.25 -2.59
C ALA A 38 -16.82 -11.25 -2.13
N GLU A 39 -15.92 -11.68 -1.25
CA GLU A 39 -14.81 -10.88 -0.74
C GLU A 39 -13.78 -10.55 -1.84
N ASP A 40 -13.43 -11.52 -2.71
CA ASP A 40 -12.52 -11.28 -3.85
C ASP A 40 -13.13 -10.27 -4.83
N THR A 41 -14.43 -10.35 -5.07
CA THR A 41 -15.13 -9.38 -5.93
C THR A 41 -15.13 -7.97 -5.32
N ALA A 42 -15.36 -7.86 -4.02
CA ALA A 42 -15.31 -6.60 -3.29
C ALA A 42 -13.88 -6.01 -3.30
N LEU A 43 -12.86 -6.84 -3.03
CA LEU A 43 -11.45 -6.48 -3.09
C LEU A 43 -11.08 -5.94 -4.49
N ARG A 44 -11.40 -6.68 -5.55
CA ARG A 44 -11.12 -6.26 -6.93
C ARG A 44 -11.83 -4.96 -7.30
N THR A 45 -13.03 -4.75 -6.81
CA THR A 45 -13.78 -3.52 -7.04
C THR A 45 -13.13 -2.33 -6.32
N ALA A 46 -12.68 -2.52 -5.08
CA ALA A 46 -11.97 -1.50 -4.31
C ALA A 46 -10.63 -1.14 -4.98
N LEU A 47 -9.86 -2.14 -5.40
CA LEU A 47 -8.57 -1.95 -6.09
C LEU A 47 -8.72 -1.23 -7.43
N ARG A 48 -9.74 -1.58 -8.23
CA ARG A 48 -10.03 -0.88 -9.50
C ARG A 48 -10.38 0.58 -9.29
N LYS A 49 -11.15 0.90 -8.23
CA LYS A 49 -11.48 2.30 -7.89
C LYS A 49 -10.24 3.11 -7.50
N ALA A 50 -9.24 2.46 -6.93
CA ALA A 50 -7.97 3.07 -6.56
C ALA A 50 -6.90 3.02 -7.67
N GLY A 51 -7.24 2.58 -8.89
CA GLY A 51 -6.29 2.49 -10.00
C GLY A 51 -5.24 1.37 -9.85
N VAL A 52 -5.49 0.40 -8.96
CA VAL A 52 -4.56 -0.71 -8.70
C VAL A 52 -4.92 -1.91 -9.56
N GLU A 53 -3.96 -2.41 -10.32
CA GLU A 53 -4.09 -3.63 -11.10
C GLU A 53 -3.78 -4.85 -10.23
N TYR A 54 -4.79 -5.69 -9.98
CA TYR A 54 -4.65 -6.91 -9.21
C TYR A 54 -4.69 -8.13 -10.11
N THR A 55 -3.61 -8.92 -10.10
CA THR A 55 -3.47 -10.09 -10.96
C THR A 55 -2.95 -11.29 -10.18
N VAL A 56 -3.61 -12.43 -10.39
CA VAL A 56 -3.16 -13.72 -9.85
C VAL A 56 -2.38 -14.45 -10.93
N MET A 57 -1.14 -14.76 -10.67
CA MET A 57 -0.26 -15.42 -11.63
C MET A 57 0.52 -16.58 -10.98
N LYS A 58 1.03 -17.47 -11.84
CA LYS A 58 1.88 -18.56 -11.38
C LYS A 58 3.22 -18.01 -10.87
N ASN A 59 3.63 -18.40 -9.66
CA ASN A 59 4.86 -17.94 -9.01
C ASN A 59 6.11 -18.06 -9.88
N THR A 60 6.21 -19.10 -10.71
CA THR A 60 7.35 -19.29 -11.62
C THR A 60 7.40 -18.24 -12.74
N LEU A 61 6.27 -17.67 -13.16
CA LEU A 61 6.22 -16.60 -14.16
C LEU A 61 6.54 -15.27 -13.51
N THR A 62 5.96 -15.01 -12.33
CA THR A 62 6.27 -13.82 -11.53
C THR A 62 7.75 -13.78 -11.15
N GLY A 63 8.34 -14.92 -10.73
CA GLY A 63 9.77 -14.99 -10.41
C GLY A 63 10.69 -14.67 -11.59
N ARG A 64 10.32 -15.07 -12.82
CA ARG A 64 11.05 -14.71 -14.04
C ARG A 64 10.90 -13.22 -14.39
N ALA A 65 9.73 -12.64 -14.17
CA ALA A 65 9.52 -11.22 -14.35
C ALA A 65 10.36 -10.41 -13.34
N CYS A 66 10.43 -10.85 -12.07
CA CYS A 66 11.30 -10.25 -11.06
C CYS A 66 12.79 -10.31 -11.43
N ASP A 67 13.23 -11.39 -12.08
CA ASP A 67 14.63 -11.47 -12.58
C ASP A 67 14.93 -10.43 -13.64
N ILE A 68 14.00 -10.20 -14.56
CA ILE A 68 14.16 -9.23 -15.66
C ILE A 68 14.22 -7.80 -15.10
N VAL A 69 13.41 -7.51 -14.07
CA VAL A 69 13.33 -6.17 -13.47
C VAL A 69 14.43 -5.92 -12.43
N GLY A 70 15.05 -7.00 -11.88
CA GLY A 70 16.11 -6.89 -10.87
C GLY A 70 15.66 -7.12 -9.43
N TYR A 71 14.39 -7.50 -9.20
CA TYR A 71 13.84 -7.78 -7.86
C TYR A 71 14.06 -9.25 -7.44
N SER A 72 15.29 -9.73 -7.51
CA SER A 72 15.62 -11.15 -7.23
C SER A 72 15.27 -11.56 -5.79
N GLU A 73 15.33 -10.64 -4.83
CA GLU A 73 15.01 -10.89 -3.42
C GLU A 73 13.54 -11.26 -3.20
N MET A 74 12.64 -10.77 -4.06
CA MET A 74 11.21 -11.10 -3.98
C MET A 74 10.91 -12.59 -4.21
N LYS A 75 11.81 -13.33 -4.84
CA LYS A 75 11.62 -14.78 -5.08
C LYS A 75 11.45 -15.59 -3.80
N GLN A 76 12.09 -15.18 -2.72
CA GLN A 76 11.98 -15.86 -1.42
C GLN A 76 10.54 -15.85 -0.89
N TYR A 77 9.77 -14.83 -1.25
CA TYR A 77 8.38 -14.65 -0.83
C TYR A 77 7.36 -15.29 -1.79
N LEU A 78 7.78 -15.76 -2.97
CA LEU A 78 6.92 -16.40 -3.97
C LEU A 78 6.63 -17.87 -3.66
N SER A 79 6.16 -18.18 -2.44
CA SER A 79 5.76 -19.52 -2.00
C SER A 79 4.24 -19.62 -1.85
N GLY A 80 3.62 -20.74 -2.19
CA GLY A 80 2.17 -20.95 -2.05
C GLY A 80 1.33 -20.12 -3.02
N MET A 81 0.07 -19.84 -2.67
CA MET A 81 -0.84 -19.03 -3.48
C MET A 81 -0.46 -17.56 -3.35
N THR A 82 -0.09 -16.93 -4.47
CA THR A 82 0.39 -15.55 -4.46
C THR A 82 -0.32 -14.75 -5.55
N ALA A 83 -0.78 -13.56 -5.17
CA ALA A 83 -1.28 -12.54 -6.07
C ALA A 83 -0.39 -11.30 -6.00
N ILE A 84 -0.37 -10.54 -7.09
CA ILE A 84 0.36 -9.29 -7.18
C ILE A 84 -0.61 -8.14 -7.44
N ALA A 85 -0.49 -7.08 -6.66
CA ALA A 85 -1.17 -5.81 -6.87
C ALA A 85 -0.14 -4.78 -7.30
N ILE A 86 -0.37 -4.10 -8.40
CA ILE A 86 0.56 -3.14 -9.01
C ILE A 86 -0.17 -1.80 -9.14
N CYS A 87 0.47 -0.71 -8.72
CA CYS A 87 -0.04 0.65 -8.90
C CYS A 87 1.00 1.52 -9.58
N GLN A 88 0.54 2.42 -10.47
CA GLN A 88 1.39 3.34 -11.22
C GLN A 88 1.36 4.75 -10.63
N ASP A 89 0.22 5.16 -10.04
CA ASP A 89 -0.01 6.55 -9.63
C ASP A 89 0.29 6.78 -8.15
N ASP A 90 -0.21 5.90 -7.26
CA ASP A 90 -0.12 6.09 -5.81
C ASP A 90 0.57 4.89 -5.15
N PRO A 91 1.76 5.06 -4.58
CA PRO A 91 2.52 3.97 -3.97
C PRO A 91 1.88 3.43 -2.68
N ILE A 92 1.02 4.19 -2.01
CA ILE A 92 0.43 3.83 -0.72
C ILE A 92 -0.89 3.07 -0.89
N ALA A 93 -1.66 3.37 -1.95
CA ALA A 93 -2.99 2.81 -2.17
C ALA A 93 -3.03 1.27 -2.13
N PRO A 94 -2.14 0.51 -2.82
CA PRO A 94 -2.19 -0.94 -2.78
C PRO A 94 -1.92 -1.50 -1.37
N ALA A 95 -0.95 -0.93 -0.65
CA ALA A 95 -0.60 -1.38 0.70
C ALA A 95 -1.75 -1.16 1.68
N ARG A 96 -2.40 0.00 1.63
CA ARG A 96 -3.52 0.36 2.51
C ARG A 96 -4.72 -0.54 2.31
N ILE A 97 -5.16 -0.73 1.06
CA ILE A 97 -6.31 -1.59 0.74
C ILE A 97 -6.00 -3.04 1.13
N MET A 98 -4.80 -3.54 0.81
CA MET A 98 -4.42 -4.91 1.15
C MET A 98 -4.39 -5.15 2.66
N LYS A 99 -3.93 -4.18 3.45
CA LYS A 99 -3.94 -4.27 4.92
C LYS A 99 -5.37 -4.31 5.47
N GLU A 100 -6.26 -3.45 4.97
CA GLU A 100 -7.66 -3.43 5.40
C GLU A 100 -8.36 -4.79 5.18
N TYR A 101 -8.06 -5.46 4.07
CA TYR A 101 -8.58 -6.79 3.77
C TYR A 101 -7.84 -7.90 4.53
N ALA A 102 -6.54 -7.75 4.80
CA ALA A 102 -5.79 -8.69 5.62
C ALA A 102 -6.30 -8.73 7.07
N ASP A 103 -6.74 -7.60 7.61
CA ASP A 103 -7.33 -7.53 8.94
C ASP A 103 -8.75 -8.13 9.00
N LYS A 104 -9.48 -8.17 7.87
CA LYS A 104 -10.85 -8.69 7.79
C LYS A 104 -10.93 -10.18 7.46
N ILE A 105 -9.98 -10.71 6.71
CA ILE A 105 -10.03 -12.05 6.12
C ILE A 105 -8.95 -12.95 6.74
N GLN A 106 -9.36 -14.02 7.38
CA GLN A 106 -8.43 -15.04 7.89
C GLN A 106 -7.80 -15.81 6.72
N GLY A 107 -6.46 -15.79 6.63
CA GLY A 107 -5.70 -16.45 5.56
C GLY A 107 -5.22 -15.53 4.44
N PHE A 108 -5.66 -14.28 4.43
CA PHE A 108 -5.11 -13.26 3.54
C PHE A 108 -3.93 -12.56 4.23
N GLU A 109 -2.72 -12.76 3.73
CA GLU A 109 -1.49 -12.23 4.33
C GLU A 109 -0.68 -11.44 3.31
N ILE A 110 -0.14 -10.30 3.74
CA ILE A 110 0.87 -9.55 3.00
C ILE A 110 2.21 -10.26 3.19
N LYS A 111 2.91 -10.52 2.10
CA LYS A 111 4.23 -11.18 2.12
C LYS A 111 5.38 -10.21 1.99
N ALA A 112 5.36 -9.43 0.96
CA ALA A 112 6.39 -8.45 0.62
C ALA A 112 5.83 -7.42 -0.35
N GLY A 113 6.58 -6.37 -0.62
CA GLY A 113 6.24 -5.39 -1.63
C GLY A 113 7.49 -4.82 -2.28
N PHE A 114 7.29 -3.99 -3.28
CA PHE A 114 8.34 -3.16 -3.86
C PHE A 114 7.82 -1.72 -4.00
N VAL A 115 8.68 -0.76 -3.77
CA VAL A 115 8.40 0.68 -3.93
C VAL A 115 9.65 1.34 -4.49
N ASP A 116 9.50 2.12 -5.56
CA ASP A 116 10.56 2.89 -6.21
C ASP A 116 11.86 2.09 -6.46
N GLY A 117 11.73 0.84 -6.86
CA GLY A 117 12.89 0.00 -7.16
C GLY A 117 13.48 -0.77 -5.97
N GLY A 118 12.99 -0.54 -4.75
CA GLY A 118 13.39 -1.26 -3.54
C GLY A 118 12.41 -2.36 -3.14
N VAL A 119 12.93 -3.51 -2.72
CA VAL A 119 12.11 -4.59 -2.12
C VAL A 119 11.91 -4.30 -0.65
N ILE A 120 10.67 -4.43 -0.19
CA ILE A 120 10.26 -4.15 1.18
C ILE A 120 9.61 -5.41 1.77
N ASP A 121 10.00 -5.75 3.00
CA ASP A 121 9.43 -6.84 3.77
C ASP A 121 8.00 -6.54 4.27
N LYS A 122 7.34 -7.55 4.82
CA LYS A 122 6.01 -7.44 5.42
C LYS A 122 5.88 -6.25 6.38
N ALA A 123 6.84 -6.06 7.29
CA ALA A 123 6.85 -4.96 8.25
C ALA A 123 6.92 -3.58 7.56
N GLY A 124 7.68 -3.47 6.48
CA GLY A 124 7.76 -2.26 5.67
C GLY A 124 6.45 -1.95 4.95
N VAL A 125 5.78 -2.96 4.38
CA VAL A 125 4.47 -2.79 3.73
C VAL A 125 3.39 -2.40 4.75
N GLU A 126 3.42 -2.97 5.95
CA GLU A 126 2.51 -2.60 7.04
C GLU A 126 2.72 -1.15 7.50
N SER A 127 3.96 -0.69 7.55
CA SER A 127 4.32 0.71 7.85
C SER A 127 3.84 1.66 6.76
N LEU A 128 3.98 1.26 5.48
CA LEU A 128 3.43 2.01 4.34
C LEU A 128 1.91 2.08 4.41
N ALA A 129 1.25 0.98 4.75
CA ALA A 129 -0.20 0.95 4.88
C ALA A 129 -0.73 1.81 6.04
N ALA A 130 0.08 2.04 7.08
CA ALA A 130 -0.25 2.96 8.18
C ALA A 130 -0.06 4.43 7.79
N THR A 131 0.65 4.70 6.67
CA THR A 131 0.90 6.05 6.19
C THR A 131 -0.36 6.62 5.53
N PRO A 132 -0.79 7.83 5.89
CA PRO A 132 -1.94 8.47 5.25
C PRO A 132 -1.65 8.86 3.79
N SER A 133 -2.70 9.22 3.05
CA SER A 133 -2.56 9.66 1.66
C SER A 133 -1.66 10.89 1.52
N LYS A 134 -1.11 11.10 0.32
CA LYS A 134 -0.23 12.22 0.00
C LYS A 134 -0.83 13.57 0.40
N GLU A 135 -2.12 13.78 0.17
CA GLU A 135 -2.81 15.02 0.51
C GLU A 135 -2.86 15.25 2.01
N VAL A 136 -3.14 14.20 2.80
CA VAL A 136 -3.16 14.26 4.26
C VAL A 136 -1.76 14.49 4.83
N LEU A 137 -0.71 13.89 4.22
CA LEU A 137 0.68 14.15 4.61
C LEU A 137 1.07 15.61 4.38
N ILE A 138 0.69 16.19 3.24
CA ILE A 138 0.94 17.60 2.95
C ILE A 138 0.17 18.49 3.95
N ALA A 139 -1.10 18.16 4.22
CA ALA A 139 -1.90 18.88 5.21
C ALA A 139 -1.28 18.80 6.62
N LYS A 140 -0.81 17.62 7.04
CA LYS A 140 -0.12 17.42 8.31
C LYS A 140 1.19 18.22 8.39
N MET A 141 1.97 18.24 7.31
CA MET A 141 3.19 19.04 7.23
C MET A 141 2.89 20.54 7.34
N MET A 142 1.90 21.05 6.61
CA MET A 142 1.48 22.45 6.72
C MET A 142 0.97 22.79 8.13
N GLY A 143 0.18 21.89 8.73
CA GLY A 143 -0.32 22.01 10.10
C GLY A 143 0.81 22.09 11.13
N SER A 144 1.85 21.25 10.99
CA SER A 144 2.99 21.26 11.87
C SER A 144 3.82 22.54 11.78
N LEU A 145 3.93 23.16 10.61
CA LEU A 145 4.57 24.46 10.42
C LEU A 145 3.78 25.61 11.06
N MET A 146 2.45 25.50 11.06
CA MET A 146 1.57 26.49 11.69
C MET A 146 1.37 26.25 13.21
N SER A 147 1.71 25.07 13.70
CA SER A 147 1.53 24.69 15.12
C SER A 147 2.09 25.67 16.13
N PRO A 148 3.31 26.23 15.97
CA PRO A 148 3.84 27.22 16.91
C PRO A 148 2.99 28.50 17.01
N LEU A 149 2.38 28.92 15.89
CA LEU A 149 1.51 30.10 15.85
C LEU A 149 0.19 29.82 16.56
N TYR A 150 -0.41 28.66 16.31
CA TYR A 150 -1.62 28.24 17.01
C TYR A 150 -1.37 28.04 18.49
N GLY A 151 -0.25 27.43 18.88
CA GLY A 151 0.15 27.27 20.29
C GLY A 151 0.25 28.61 21.01
N LEU A 152 0.86 29.63 20.39
CA LEU A 152 0.92 30.98 20.96
C LEU A 152 -0.49 31.59 21.10
N ALA A 153 -1.33 31.47 20.09
CA ALA A 153 -2.70 31.97 20.13
C ALA A 153 -3.52 31.31 21.24
N TYR A 154 -3.40 30.00 21.42
CA TYR A 154 -4.06 29.25 22.52
C TYR A 154 -3.61 29.71 23.90
N VAL A 155 -2.29 29.92 24.09
CA VAL A 155 -1.77 30.40 25.37
C VAL A 155 -2.27 31.81 25.68
N LEU A 156 -2.32 32.71 24.68
CA LEU A 156 -2.86 34.06 24.86
C LEU A 156 -4.36 34.02 25.15
N GLN A 157 -5.10 33.20 24.46
CA GLN A 157 -6.54 33.01 24.68
C GLN A 157 -6.81 32.45 26.07
N GLY A 158 -6.10 31.38 26.48
CA GLY A 158 -6.21 30.82 27.83
C GLY A 158 -5.79 31.80 28.98
N LYS A 159 -4.93 32.80 28.71
CA LYS A 159 -4.66 33.89 29.67
C LYS A 159 -5.84 34.85 29.77
N ILE A 160 -6.40 35.23 28.62
CA ILE A 160 -7.56 36.13 28.59
C ILE A 160 -8.78 35.50 29.28
N ASP A 161 -9.02 34.19 29.04
CA ASP A 161 -10.10 33.42 29.65
C ASP A 161 -9.94 33.32 31.19
N LYS A 162 -8.70 33.14 31.66
CA LYS A 162 -8.40 33.17 33.10
C LYS A 162 -8.55 34.55 33.75
N GLU A 163 -8.21 35.63 33.07
CA GLU A 163 -8.39 37.00 33.53
C GLU A 163 -9.88 37.40 33.51
N ASN A 164 -10.68 36.87 32.58
CA ASN A 164 -12.12 37.14 32.49
C ASN A 164 -13.01 36.21 33.35
N GLY A 165 -12.41 35.35 34.20
CA GLY A 165 -13.12 34.52 35.18
C GLY A 165 -13.89 33.35 34.61
N GLY A 166 -13.54 32.87 33.42
CA GLY A 166 -14.14 31.68 32.77
C GLY A 166 -13.33 30.43 33.10
N GLU A 167 -13.83 29.62 34.01
CA GLU A 167 -13.43 28.21 34.15
C GLU A 167 -13.97 27.40 32.99
N GLU A 168 -13.27 27.31 31.89
CA GLU A 168 -13.39 26.18 30.95
C GLU A 168 -12.02 25.97 30.29
N ALA A 169 -11.27 25.04 30.88
CA ALA A 169 -10.11 24.46 30.23
C ALA A 169 -10.58 23.63 29.03
N THR A 170 -10.64 24.23 27.85
CA THR A 170 -10.75 23.48 26.60
C THR A 170 -9.43 22.77 26.37
N GLU A 171 -9.46 21.43 26.53
CA GLU A 171 -8.37 20.52 26.18
C GLU A 171 -7.85 20.87 24.80
N ALA A 172 -6.52 20.96 24.69
CA ALA A 172 -5.84 21.03 23.41
C ALA A 172 -6.28 19.83 22.54
N PRO A 173 -6.60 20.02 21.27
CA PRO A 173 -6.90 18.89 20.40
C PRO A 173 -5.70 17.97 20.39
N ALA A 174 -5.88 16.77 20.96
CA ALA A 174 -4.94 15.67 20.90
C ALA A 174 -4.59 15.39 19.44
N GLU A 175 -3.33 15.17 19.20
CA GLU A 175 -2.71 14.85 17.92
C GLU A 175 -3.55 13.86 17.11
N ALA A 176 -3.94 14.25 15.91
CA ALA A 176 -4.45 13.37 14.87
C ALA A 176 -3.41 13.20 13.76
#